data_599e8ed9249589e5f6ed4315ebc3dd2a
#
_entry.id   599e8ed9249589e5f6ed4315ebc3dd2a
#
_cell.length_a   1.000
_cell.length_b   1.000
_cell.length_c   1.000
_cell.angle_alpha   90.00
_cell.angle_beta   90.00
_cell.angle_gamma   90.00
#
_symmetry.space_group_name_H-M   'P 1'
#
loop_
_entity.id
_entity.type
_entity.pdbx_description
1 polymer ?
#
loop_
_entity_poly.entity_id
_entity_poly.type
_entity_poly.pdbx_seq_one_letter_code
_entity_poly.pdbx_strand_id
1 'polypeptide(L)'
;MFHSDSAFATLTSQTLTHEQKLMNLAKEAENAFDVLDIPPRTRHFFETGAINDLFEGHAPYRPRYILPDYGAFVRQGSAFLRLPPPQDLDELLFSLMTLYRHVPSITNFPVYLGNLDTLIDPFLDGWSDEEARRKLRLFLNYLDRTITDSFCHANLGPAATRAGRLLLEVLAEVQNTVPNFTLKYDPEVTPDAFAEAAIRCSLACSNPALCSHPANRDTFDDYGVSSCYNILPIRGGAYTLTRVTLTRLVDDARGVEHFMEELLPECLRLTADYMNERIRFLVEQSGFFPSSFLVQEGLISADRFLPMFGVTGLAEAVNHLLRDRGLVYGRDGEADALGVRRRSTPW
;
A
#
# COMPACT_ATOMS: atom_id res chain seq x y z
N MET A 1 -13.53 23.79 4.35
CA MET A 1 -14.53 24.66 3.65
C MET A 1 -14.38 24.43 2.15
N PHE A 2 -15.44 24.08 1.46
CA PHE A 2 -15.41 23.89 0.00
C PHE A 2 -15.06 25.21 -0.67
N HIS A 3 -13.96 25.25 -1.43
CA HIS A 3 -13.53 26.46 -2.12
C HIS A 3 -14.10 26.43 -3.54
N SER A 4 -15.12 27.25 -3.79
CA SER A 4 -15.76 27.37 -5.10
C SER A 4 -14.77 27.70 -6.22
N ASP A 5 -13.74 28.48 -5.93
CA ASP A 5 -12.73 28.90 -6.90
C ASP A 5 -11.83 27.72 -7.33
N SER A 6 -11.46 26.82 -6.40
CA SER A 6 -10.69 25.61 -6.70
C SER A 6 -11.50 24.63 -7.55
N ALA A 7 -12.77 24.41 -7.19
CA ALA A 7 -13.67 23.58 -7.96
C ALA A 7 -13.89 24.13 -9.38
N PHE A 8 -14.05 25.45 -9.49
CA PHE A 8 -14.21 26.11 -10.79
C PHE A 8 -12.94 25.97 -11.64
N ALA A 9 -11.75 26.15 -11.05
CA ALA A 9 -10.46 25.95 -11.73
C ALA A 9 -10.32 24.51 -12.23
N THR A 10 -10.69 23.52 -11.42
CA THR A 10 -10.70 22.10 -11.81
C THR A 10 -11.64 21.86 -13.00
N LEU A 11 -12.88 22.37 -12.93
CA LEU A 11 -13.87 22.20 -13.99
C LEU A 11 -13.44 22.84 -15.31
N THR A 12 -12.82 24.01 -15.27
CA THR A 12 -12.44 24.79 -16.46
C THR A 12 -11.06 24.45 -16.99
N SER A 13 -10.29 23.60 -16.31
CA SER A 13 -8.96 23.18 -16.77
C SER A 13 -9.02 22.57 -18.18
N GLN A 14 -8.12 23.02 -19.04
CA GLN A 14 -7.95 22.50 -20.40
C GLN A 14 -6.98 21.31 -20.47
N THR A 15 -6.28 21.01 -19.37
CA THR A 15 -5.24 19.97 -19.31
C THR A 15 -5.70 18.69 -18.59
N LEU A 16 -6.78 18.77 -17.81
CA LEU A 16 -7.33 17.61 -17.10
C LEU A 16 -8.34 16.86 -17.96
N THR A 17 -8.28 15.53 -17.97
CA THR A 17 -9.33 14.69 -18.55
C THR A 17 -10.61 14.78 -17.72
N HIS A 18 -11.73 14.30 -18.27
CA HIS A 18 -13.02 14.26 -17.55
C HIS A 18 -12.88 13.46 -16.25
N GLU A 19 -12.24 12.30 -16.28
CA GLU A 19 -12.04 11.43 -15.13
C GLU A 19 -11.16 12.09 -14.04
N GLN A 20 -10.10 12.77 -14.46
CA GLN A 20 -9.25 13.54 -13.55
C GLN A 20 -10.02 14.68 -12.88
N LYS A 21 -10.91 15.38 -13.63
CA LYS A 21 -11.78 16.42 -13.06
C LYS A 21 -12.71 15.83 -12.00
N LEU A 22 -13.38 14.71 -12.31
CA LEU A 22 -14.26 14.04 -11.33
C LEU A 22 -13.51 13.63 -10.08
N MET A 23 -12.31 13.02 -10.22
CA MET A 23 -11.47 12.64 -9.08
C MET A 23 -11.03 13.84 -8.24
N ASN A 24 -10.63 14.93 -8.88
CA ASN A 24 -10.19 16.12 -8.16
C ASN A 24 -11.36 16.78 -7.41
N LEU A 25 -12.54 16.87 -8.02
CA LEU A 25 -13.73 17.37 -7.34
C LEU A 25 -14.16 16.52 -6.16
N ALA A 26 -14.06 15.18 -6.30
CA ALA A 26 -14.31 14.27 -5.18
C ALA A 26 -13.31 14.49 -4.04
N LYS A 27 -12.01 14.63 -4.35
CA LYS A 27 -10.98 14.95 -3.34
C LYS A 27 -11.22 16.30 -2.67
N GLU A 28 -11.63 17.33 -3.41
CA GLU A 28 -11.96 18.63 -2.84
C GLU A 28 -13.15 18.52 -1.88
N ALA A 29 -14.17 17.74 -2.24
CA ALA A 29 -15.30 17.49 -1.36
C ALA A 29 -14.90 16.73 -0.10
N GLU A 30 -14.08 15.67 -0.24
CA GLU A 30 -13.52 14.91 0.87
C GLU A 30 -12.71 15.80 1.82
N ASN A 31 -11.92 16.72 1.27
CA ASN A 31 -11.04 17.62 2.02
C ASN A 31 -11.78 18.81 2.65
N ALA A 32 -13.08 19.00 2.35
CA ALA A 32 -13.87 20.09 2.90
C ALA A 32 -14.28 19.88 4.36
N PHE A 33 -14.16 18.67 4.88
CA PHE A 33 -14.57 18.31 6.23
C PHE A 33 -13.39 18.21 7.18
N ASP A 34 -13.40 19.01 8.23
CA ASP A 34 -12.48 18.93 9.37
C ASP A 34 -13.21 18.20 10.52
N VAL A 35 -13.14 16.87 10.48
CA VAL A 35 -13.87 16.00 11.42
C VAL A 35 -13.02 15.53 12.59
N LEU A 36 -11.72 15.79 12.58
CA LEU A 36 -10.78 15.40 13.63
C LEU A 36 -10.45 16.60 14.51
N ASP A 37 -10.56 16.41 15.82
CA ASP A 37 -10.09 17.42 16.78
C ASP A 37 -8.57 17.35 16.91
N ILE A 38 -7.89 18.17 16.13
CA ILE A 38 -6.42 18.22 16.08
C ILE A 38 -5.91 19.35 16.97
N PRO A 39 -5.14 19.04 18.04
CA PRO A 39 -4.55 20.03 18.91
C PRO A 39 -3.69 21.05 18.17
N PRO A 40 -3.61 22.33 18.63
CA PRO A 40 -2.85 23.37 17.94
C PRO A 40 -1.38 23.00 17.67
N ARG A 41 -0.71 22.28 18.58
CA ARG A 41 0.67 21.83 18.40
C ARG A 41 0.80 20.77 17.31
N THR A 42 -0.13 19.85 17.20
CA THR A 42 -0.20 18.87 16.10
C THR A 42 -0.47 19.58 14.79
N ARG A 43 -1.37 20.56 14.76
CA ARG A 43 -1.64 21.38 13.57
C ARG A 43 -0.39 22.12 13.10
N HIS A 44 0.38 22.72 14.04
CA HIS A 44 1.68 23.32 13.72
C HIS A 44 2.63 22.33 13.02
N PHE A 45 2.74 21.08 13.47
CA PHE A 45 3.58 20.09 12.82
C PHE A 45 3.08 19.69 11.43
N PHE A 46 1.78 19.74 11.18
CA PHE A 46 1.26 19.58 9.81
C PHE A 46 1.58 20.79 8.93
N GLU A 47 1.43 22.00 9.44
CA GLU A 47 1.71 23.24 8.72
C GLU A 47 3.19 23.37 8.34
N THR A 48 4.10 22.99 9.23
CA THR A 48 5.54 22.95 8.95
C THR A 48 5.98 21.76 8.10
N GLY A 49 5.11 20.75 7.95
CA GLY A 49 5.40 19.50 7.25
C GLY A 49 6.25 18.51 8.06
N ALA A 50 6.42 18.75 9.38
CA ALA A 50 7.06 17.79 10.28
C ALA A 50 6.24 16.51 10.43
N ILE A 51 4.90 16.61 10.39
CA ILE A 51 3.98 15.48 10.25
C ILE A 51 3.29 15.57 8.89
N ASN A 52 3.16 14.41 8.21
CA ASN A 52 2.45 14.30 6.95
C ASN A 52 1.68 12.97 6.92
N ASP A 53 0.39 13.02 6.62
CA ASP A 53 -0.47 11.84 6.51
C ASP A 53 -0.71 11.41 5.06
N LEU A 54 0.07 11.93 4.13
CA LEU A 54 -0.04 11.62 2.70
C LEU A 54 -1.45 11.87 2.14
N PHE A 55 -2.07 12.97 2.56
CA PHE A 55 -3.41 13.42 2.15
C PHE A 55 -4.57 12.52 2.60
N GLU A 56 -4.38 11.76 3.67
CA GLU A 56 -5.47 10.98 4.28
C GLU A 56 -6.31 11.80 5.26
N GLY A 57 -5.75 12.86 5.84
CA GLY A 57 -6.23 13.54 7.03
C GLY A 57 -7.61 14.15 6.92
N HIS A 58 -7.96 14.67 5.75
CA HIS A 58 -9.21 15.38 5.54
C HIS A 58 -10.41 14.46 5.31
N ALA A 59 -10.19 13.21 4.92
CA ALA A 59 -11.25 12.24 4.67
C ALA A 59 -10.96 10.91 5.37
N PRO A 60 -10.99 10.85 6.71
CA PRO A 60 -10.64 9.66 7.47
C PRO A 60 -11.77 8.62 7.50
N TYR A 61 -12.55 8.49 6.45
CA TYR A 61 -13.75 7.64 6.41
C TYR A 61 -13.51 6.26 5.81
N ARG A 62 -12.29 5.94 5.35
CA ARG A 62 -11.91 4.62 4.81
C ARG A 62 -10.47 4.26 5.20
N PRO A 63 -10.13 2.96 5.26
CA PRO A 63 -8.75 2.53 5.47
C PRO A 63 -7.85 2.94 4.30
N ARG A 64 -6.56 3.14 4.61
CA ARG A 64 -5.57 3.45 3.59
C ARG A 64 -5.35 2.29 2.63
N TYR A 65 -5.11 1.09 3.16
CA TYR A 65 -4.86 -0.11 2.37
C TYR A 65 -5.80 -1.21 2.80
N ILE A 66 -6.33 -1.95 1.83
CA ILE A 66 -7.24 -3.06 2.06
C ILE A 66 -6.68 -4.27 1.31
N LEU A 67 -6.45 -5.36 2.03
CA LEU A 67 -5.98 -6.65 1.51
C LEU A 67 -7.07 -7.71 1.73
N PRO A 68 -8.02 -7.84 0.81
CA PRO A 68 -9.05 -8.86 0.93
C PRO A 68 -8.48 -10.28 0.87
N ASP A 69 -9.20 -11.23 1.47
CA ASP A 69 -8.98 -12.65 1.24
C ASP A 69 -9.53 -13.06 -0.12
N TYR A 70 -8.70 -12.96 -1.16
CA TYR A 70 -9.07 -13.37 -2.50
C TYR A 70 -9.30 -14.89 -2.62
N GLY A 71 -8.62 -15.68 -1.78
CA GLY A 71 -8.84 -17.12 -1.72
C GLY A 71 -10.24 -17.46 -1.22
N ALA A 72 -10.72 -16.78 -0.16
CA ALA A 72 -12.09 -16.92 0.29
C ALA A 72 -13.09 -16.49 -0.79
N PHE A 73 -12.85 -15.34 -1.43
CA PHE A 73 -13.70 -14.88 -2.54
C PHE A 73 -13.80 -15.91 -3.67
N VAL A 74 -12.71 -16.50 -4.10
CA VAL A 74 -12.72 -17.52 -5.16
C VAL A 74 -13.49 -18.75 -4.75
N ARG A 75 -13.39 -19.18 -3.47
CA ARG A 75 -14.11 -20.36 -2.96
C ARG A 75 -15.62 -20.15 -2.79
N GLN A 76 -16.05 -18.94 -2.41
CA GLN A 76 -17.45 -18.67 -2.04
C GLN A 76 -18.21 -17.80 -3.04
N GLY A 77 -17.50 -17.08 -3.93
CA GLY A 77 -18.10 -16.04 -4.74
C GLY A 77 -18.41 -14.77 -3.92
N SER A 78 -19.36 -13.96 -4.40
CA SER A 78 -19.86 -12.77 -3.74
C SER A 78 -21.36 -12.61 -4.01
N ALA A 79 -22.17 -12.60 -2.96
CA ALA A 79 -23.60 -12.36 -3.06
C ALA A 79 -23.88 -10.89 -3.46
N PHE A 80 -23.10 -9.96 -2.93
CA PHE A 80 -23.21 -8.53 -3.25
C PHE A 80 -22.94 -8.26 -4.74
N LEU A 81 -21.88 -8.85 -5.28
CA LEU A 81 -21.52 -8.69 -6.70
C LEU A 81 -22.31 -9.64 -7.62
N ARG A 82 -23.13 -10.55 -7.06
CA ARG A 82 -23.84 -11.59 -7.78
C ARG A 82 -22.91 -12.47 -8.63
N LEU A 83 -21.75 -12.79 -8.09
CA LEU A 83 -20.74 -13.65 -8.70
C LEU A 83 -20.76 -15.01 -7.97
N PRO A 84 -21.07 -16.11 -8.65
CA PRO A 84 -20.88 -17.45 -8.09
C PRO A 84 -19.37 -17.75 -7.98
N PRO A 85 -18.98 -18.79 -7.23
CA PRO A 85 -17.61 -19.32 -7.29
C PRO A 85 -17.24 -19.67 -8.75
N PRO A 86 -16.10 -19.18 -9.26
CA PRO A 86 -15.69 -19.44 -10.65
C PRO A 86 -15.45 -20.92 -10.89
N GLN A 87 -15.82 -21.41 -12.07
CA GLN A 87 -15.70 -22.82 -12.47
C GLN A 87 -14.54 -23.04 -13.46
N ASP A 88 -14.09 -21.99 -14.13
CA ASP A 88 -12.99 -22.04 -15.08
C ASP A 88 -12.15 -20.79 -15.03
N LEU A 89 -11.07 -20.77 -15.85
CA LEU A 89 -10.13 -19.64 -15.89
C LEU A 89 -10.79 -18.32 -16.35
N ASP A 90 -11.73 -18.37 -17.29
CA ASP A 90 -12.38 -17.16 -17.79
C ASP A 90 -13.28 -16.54 -16.73
N GLU A 91 -14.05 -17.35 -16.03
CA GLU A 91 -14.89 -16.92 -14.91
C GLU A 91 -14.04 -16.40 -13.75
N LEU A 92 -12.89 -17.04 -13.44
CA LEU A 92 -11.96 -16.56 -12.42
C LEU A 92 -11.45 -15.17 -12.76
N LEU A 93 -10.88 -14.98 -13.95
CA LEU A 93 -10.29 -13.70 -14.36
C LEU A 93 -11.35 -12.60 -14.40
N PHE A 94 -12.55 -12.89 -14.91
CA PHE A 94 -13.68 -11.96 -14.89
C PHE A 94 -14.10 -11.59 -13.46
N SER A 95 -14.21 -12.57 -12.57
CA SER A 95 -14.61 -12.34 -11.19
C SER A 95 -13.59 -11.50 -10.44
N LEU A 96 -12.29 -11.77 -10.62
CA LEU A 96 -11.23 -10.95 -10.04
C LEU A 96 -11.26 -9.51 -10.57
N MET A 97 -11.37 -9.30 -11.89
CA MET A 97 -11.49 -7.96 -12.47
C MET A 97 -12.69 -7.19 -11.94
N THR A 98 -13.82 -7.90 -11.72
CA THR A 98 -15.03 -7.29 -11.16
C THR A 98 -14.80 -6.90 -9.70
N LEU A 99 -14.28 -7.81 -8.86
CA LEU A 99 -14.00 -7.50 -7.46
C LEU A 99 -13.03 -6.33 -7.31
N TYR A 100 -11.97 -6.27 -8.11
CA TYR A 100 -10.97 -5.18 -8.03
C TYR A 100 -11.58 -3.79 -8.18
N ARG A 101 -12.65 -3.64 -8.95
CA ARG A 101 -13.37 -2.37 -9.11
C ARG A 101 -14.12 -1.95 -7.85
N HIS A 102 -14.30 -2.87 -6.88
CA HIS A 102 -15.09 -2.67 -5.67
C HIS A 102 -14.27 -2.74 -4.39
N VAL A 103 -12.93 -2.78 -4.49
CA VAL A 103 -12.02 -2.71 -3.34
C VAL A 103 -11.54 -1.27 -3.19
N PRO A 104 -12.16 -0.46 -2.30
CA PRO A 104 -11.77 0.92 -2.13
C PRO A 104 -10.40 1.01 -1.43
N SER A 105 -9.60 2.00 -1.83
CA SER A 105 -8.38 2.39 -1.13
C SER A 105 -8.31 3.91 -1.10
N ILE A 106 -7.24 4.47 -0.51
CA ILE A 106 -7.00 5.92 -0.54
C ILE A 106 -6.94 6.48 -1.98
N THR A 107 -6.55 5.65 -2.94
CA THR A 107 -6.42 6.01 -4.35
C THR A 107 -7.64 5.61 -5.20
N ASN A 108 -8.68 5.06 -4.59
CA ASN A 108 -9.88 4.48 -5.21
C ASN A 108 -9.64 3.22 -6.05
N PHE A 109 -8.46 2.60 -5.92
CA PHE A 109 -8.11 1.35 -6.57
C PHE A 109 -7.54 0.36 -5.55
N PRO A 110 -7.63 -0.96 -5.79
CA PRO A 110 -7.00 -1.92 -4.90
C PRO A 110 -5.48 -1.76 -4.91
N VAL A 111 -4.87 -1.89 -3.76
CA VAL A 111 -3.41 -1.88 -3.60
C VAL A 111 -2.81 -3.28 -3.58
N TYR A 112 -3.66 -4.30 -3.53
CA TYR A 112 -3.29 -5.71 -3.49
C TYR A 112 -4.28 -6.55 -4.30
N LEU A 113 -3.76 -7.43 -5.15
CA LEU A 113 -4.56 -8.27 -6.06
C LEU A 113 -4.52 -9.76 -5.71
N GLY A 114 -3.87 -10.11 -4.62
CA GLY A 114 -3.72 -11.50 -4.16
C GLY A 114 -2.38 -12.15 -4.56
N ASN A 115 -2.23 -13.40 -4.15
CA ASN A 115 -1.20 -14.30 -4.67
C ASN A 115 -1.72 -14.88 -5.99
N LEU A 116 -1.46 -14.19 -7.10
CA LEU A 116 -2.11 -14.49 -8.37
C LEU A 116 -1.76 -15.88 -8.91
N ASP A 117 -0.55 -16.36 -8.69
CA ASP A 117 -0.15 -17.68 -9.11
C ASP A 117 -0.98 -18.78 -8.43
N THR A 118 -1.13 -18.73 -7.11
CA THR A 118 -1.90 -19.71 -6.35
C THR A 118 -3.40 -19.61 -6.58
N LEU A 119 -3.92 -18.41 -6.90
CA LEU A 119 -5.33 -18.23 -7.27
C LEU A 119 -5.64 -18.80 -8.65
N ILE A 120 -4.72 -18.66 -9.60
CA ILE A 120 -4.92 -19.01 -11.02
C ILE A 120 -4.61 -20.49 -11.27
N ASP A 121 -3.60 -21.05 -10.61
CA ASP A 121 -3.06 -22.39 -10.89
C ASP A 121 -4.13 -23.50 -10.95
N PRO A 122 -5.09 -23.57 -10.01
CA PRO A 122 -6.14 -24.60 -10.03
C PRO A 122 -7.07 -24.54 -11.25
N PHE A 123 -7.10 -23.42 -11.96
CA PHE A 123 -7.98 -23.18 -13.12
C PHE A 123 -7.26 -23.36 -14.46
N LEU A 124 -6.01 -23.84 -14.44
CA LEU A 124 -5.25 -24.08 -15.67
C LEU A 124 -5.46 -25.49 -16.26
N ASP A 125 -6.16 -26.36 -15.54
CA ASP A 125 -6.47 -27.70 -16.04
C ASP A 125 -7.29 -27.62 -17.35
N GLY A 126 -6.87 -28.40 -18.34
CA GLY A 126 -7.50 -28.41 -19.66
C GLY A 126 -7.05 -27.31 -20.62
N TRP A 127 -6.29 -26.30 -20.15
CA TRP A 127 -5.73 -25.25 -21.00
C TRP A 127 -4.29 -25.57 -21.41
N SER A 128 -3.95 -25.34 -22.69
CA SER A 128 -2.55 -25.32 -23.13
C SER A 128 -1.81 -24.10 -22.57
N ASP A 129 -0.48 -24.17 -22.48
CA ASP A 129 0.32 -23.03 -22.00
C ASP A 129 0.17 -21.79 -22.93
N GLU A 130 -0.03 -22.02 -24.22
CA GLU A 130 -0.24 -20.93 -25.19
C GLU A 130 -1.58 -20.20 -24.94
N GLU A 131 -2.66 -20.96 -24.78
CA GLU A 131 -3.98 -20.38 -24.48
C GLU A 131 -4.00 -19.68 -23.13
N ALA A 132 -3.44 -20.31 -22.10
CA ALA A 132 -3.32 -19.72 -20.77
C ALA A 132 -2.52 -18.40 -20.82
N ARG A 133 -1.35 -18.37 -21.47
CA ARG A 133 -0.55 -17.14 -21.65
C ARG A 133 -1.34 -16.04 -22.37
N ARG A 134 -2.09 -16.39 -23.40
CA ARG A 134 -2.94 -15.41 -24.09
C ARG A 134 -3.96 -14.78 -23.15
N LYS A 135 -4.63 -15.58 -22.31
CA LYS A 135 -5.62 -15.09 -21.34
C LYS A 135 -4.97 -14.24 -20.25
N LEU A 136 -3.84 -14.70 -19.69
CA LEU A 136 -3.08 -13.95 -18.70
C LEU A 136 -2.55 -12.62 -19.25
N ARG A 137 -2.11 -12.58 -20.50
CA ARG A 137 -1.70 -11.34 -21.19
C ARG A 137 -2.87 -10.35 -21.26
N LEU A 138 -4.06 -10.80 -21.64
CA LEU A 138 -5.25 -9.95 -21.68
C LEU A 138 -5.61 -9.43 -20.29
N PHE A 139 -5.54 -10.29 -19.28
CA PHE A 139 -5.80 -9.93 -17.88
C PHE A 139 -4.80 -8.88 -17.37
N LEU A 140 -3.49 -9.11 -17.53
CA LEU A 140 -2.48 -8.15 -17.11
C LEU A 140 -2.58 -6.81 -17.87
N ASN A 141 -2.86 -6.85 -19.17
CA ASN A 141 -3.11 -5.65 -19.95
C ASN A 141 -4.36 -4.90 -19.49
N TYR A 142 -5.41 -5.61 -19.09
CA TYR A 142 -6.60 -4.98 -18.51
C TYR A 142 -6.25 -4.27 -17.19
N LEU A 143 -5.51 -4.94 -16.30
CA LEU A 143 -5.09 -4.34 -15.03
C LEU A 143 -4.27 -3.07 -15.25
N ASP A 144 -3.24 -3.13 -16.09
CA ASP A 144 -2.37 -1.99 -16.38
C ASP A 144 -3.12 -0.79 -16.96
N ARG A 145 -4.17 -1.03 -17.76
CA ARG A 145 -4.93 0.04 -18.41
C ARG A 145 -6.11 0.57 -17.61
N THR A 146 -6.56 -0.16 -16.60
CA THR A 146 -7.77 0.20 -15.82
C THR A 146 -7.45 0.58 -14.38
N ILE A 147 -6.35 0.08 -13.82
CA ILE A 147 -5.85 0.46 -12.49
C ILE A 147 -4.74 1.48 -12.70
N THR A 148 -5.06 2.74 -12.66
CA THR A 148 -4.13 3.85 -12.90
C THR A 148 -3.27 4.20 -11.68
N ASP A 149 -3.12 3.24 -10.75
CA ASP A 149 -2.42 3.41 -9.49
C ASP A 149 -1.17 2.54 -9.44
N SER A 150 -0.01 3.18 -9.40
CA SER A 150 1.29 2.51 -9.28
C SER A 150 1.50 1.78 -7.94
N PHE A 151 0.61 1.97 -6.96
CA PHE A 151 0.67 1.26 -5.67
C PHE A 151 0.02 -0.13 -5.70
N CYS A 152 -0.54 -0.54 -6.83
CA CYS A 152 -1.18 -1.85 -6.99
C CYS A 152 -0.13 -2.96 -7.09
N HIS A 153 -0.24 -3.97 -6.24
CA HIS A 153 0.68 -5.10 -6.15
C HIS A 153 -0.04 -6.45 -6.27
N ALA A 154 0.67 -7.42 -6.83
CA ALA A 154 0.30 -8.84 -6.80
C ALA A 154 1.47 -9.66 -6.26
N ASN A 155 1.21 -10.83 -5.71
CA ASN A 155 2.27 -11.69 -5.18
C ASN A 155 2.34 -13.03 -5.92
N LEU A 156 3.53 -13.66 -5.85
CA LEU A 156 3.84 -14.99 -6.36
C LEU A 156 4.56 -15.81 -5.28
N GLY A 157 4.46 -17.11 -5.36
CA GLY A 157 5.21 -18.04 -4.51
C GLY A 157 4.64 -18.23 -3.10
N PRO A 158 5.43 -18.88 -2.17
CA PRO A 158 6.83 -19.30 -2.36
C PRO A 158 7.02 -20.55 -3.25
N ALA A 159 6.03 -21.42 -3.36
CA ALA A 159 6.11 -22.59 -4.23
C ALA A 159 6.06 -22.19 -5.72
N ALA A 160 6.75 -22.97 -6.54
CA ALA A 160 6.62 -22.82 -7.98
C ALA A 160 5.31 -23.46 -8.46
N THR A 161 4.50 -22.67 -9.15
CA THR A 161 3.27 -23.12 -9.79
C THR A 161 3.38 -23.01 -11.31
N ARG A 162 2.51 -23.72 -12.05
CA ARG A 162 2.42 -23.55 -13.51
C ARG A 162 1.98 -22.12 -13.83
N ALA A 163 0.99 -21.59 -13.11
CA ALA A 163 0.54 -20.21 -13.25
C ALA A 163 1.67 -19.20 -13.00
N GLY A 164 2.47 -19.41 -11.95
CA GLY A 164 3.61 -18.53 -11.64
C GLY A 164 4.63 -18.46 -12.76
N ARG A 165 4.98 -19.59 -13.39
CA ARG A 165 5.87 -19.61 -14.56
C ARG A 165 5.28 -18.84 -15.73
N LEU A 166 4.01 -19.11 -16.08
CA LEU A 166 3.34 -18.44 -17.19
C LEU A 166 3.19 -16.92 -16.92
N LEU A 167 2.93 -16.51 -15.69
CA LEU A 167 2.88 -15.09 -15.31
C LEU A 167 4.23 -14.41 -15.50
N LEU A 168 5.35 -15.03 -15.09
CA LEU A 168 6.70 -14.49 -15.31
C LEU A 168 7.02 -14.33 -16.79
N GLU A 169 6.66 -15.33 -17.61
CA GLU A 169 6.84 -15.26 -19.07
C GLU A 169 6.06 -14.09 -19.68
N VAL A 170 4.78 -13.95 -19.29
CA VAL A 170 3.93 -12.86 -19.79
C VAL A 170 4.41 -11.51 -19.31
N LEU A 171 4.83 -11.38 -18.06
CA LEU A 171 5.39 -10.13 -17.52
C LEU A 171 6.62 -9.66 -18.29
N ALA A 172 7.56 -10.58 -18.58
CA ALA A 172 8.75 -10.27 -19.36
C ALA A 172 8.40 -9.83 -20.81
N GLU A 173 7.29 -10.34 -21.35
CA GLU A 173 6.79 -9.98 -22.70
C GLU A 173 6.10 -8.61 -22.70
N VAL A 174 5.13 -8.38 -21.80
CA VAL A 174 4.28 -7.17 -21.82
C VAL A 174 4.94 -5.95 -21.20
N GLN A 175 5.83 -6.16 -20.22
CA GLN A 175 6.57 -5.11 -19.50
C GLN A 175 5.67 -4.00 -18.94
N ASN A 176 4.49 -4.39 -18.48
CA ASN A 176 3.51 -3.47 -17.89
C ASN A 176 4.02 -2.91 -16.54
N THR A 177 3.59 -1.69 -16.24
CA THR A 177 3.94 -1.02 -14.97
C THR A 177 3.07 -1.51 -13.81
N VAL A 178 1.81 -1.86 -14.09
CA VAL A 178 0.83 -2.31 -13.11
C VAL A 178 0.33 -3.71 -13.47
N PRO A 179 0.23 -4.60 -12.51
CA PRO A 179 0.64 -4.51 -11.09
C PRO A 179 2.15 -4.70 -10.88
N ASN A 180 2.66 -4.18 -9.76
CA ASN A 180 3.97 -4.57 -9.27
C ASN A 180 3.88 -5.97 -8.66
N PHE A 181 4.71 -6.88 -9.13
CA PHE A 181 4.76 -8.22 -8.57
C PHE A 181 5.85 -8.36 -7.51
N THR A 182 5.63 -9.23 -6.54
CA THR A 182 6.62 -9.63 -5.55
C THR A 182 6.64 -11.14 -5.43
N LEU A 183 7.80 -11.75 -5.65
CA LEU A 183 8.04 -13.15 -5.32
C LEU A 183 8.33 -13.27 -3.83
N LYS A 184 7.52 -14.03 -3.10
CA LYS A 184 7.76 -14.45 -1.72
C LYS A 184 8.79 -15.59 -1.76
N TYR A 185 10.07 -15.25 -1.72
CA TYR A 185 11.16 -16.22 -1.82
C TYR A 185 11.40 -16.95 -0.50
N ASP A 186 11.46 -18.27 -0.56
CA ASP A 186 11.82 -19.15 0.54
C ASP A 186 12.87 -20.18 0.06
N PRO A 187 14.09 -20.18 0.59
CA PRO A 187 15.16 -21.06 0.12
C PRO A 187 14.87 -22.55 0.31
N GLU A 188 13.92 -22.91 1.21
CA GLU A 188 13.54 -24.29 1.45
C GLU A 188 12.39 -24.76 0.55
N VAL A 189 11.61 -23.82 -0.02
CA VAL A 189 10.39 -24.10 -0.77
C VAL A 189 10.48 -23.70 -2.23
N THR A 190 11.13 -22.56 -2.52
CA THR A 190 11.22 -21.99 -3.86
C THR A 190 12.32 -22.71 -4.66
N PRO A 191 12.01 -23.48 -5.73
CA PRO A 191 13.02 -24.11 -6.55
C PRO A 191 13.94 -23.08 -7.23
N ASP A 192 15.23 -23.38 -7.32
CA ASP A 192 16.23 -22.50 -7.94
C ASP A 192 15.83 -22.05 -9.35
N ALA A 193 15.29 -22.96 -10.18
CA ALA A 193 14.86 -22.65 -11.52
C ALA A 193 13.71 -21.61 -11.55
N PHE A 194 12.82 -21.60 -10.55
CA PHE A 194 11.75 -20.61 -10.46
C PHE A 194 12.30 -19.26 -9.97
N ALA A 195 13.18 -19.28 -8.99
CA ALA A 195 13.86 -18.07 -8.52
C ALA A 195 14.69 -17.43 -9.65
N GLU A 196 15.43 -18.24 -10.43
CA GLU A 196 16.18 -17.77 -11.59
C GLU A 196 15.27 -17.15 -12.66
N ALA A 197 14.14 -17.78 -12.96
CA ALA A 197 13.14 -17.21 -13.90
C ALA A 197 12.61 -15.84 -13.42
N ALA A 198 12.30 -15.72 -12.12
CA ALA A 198 11.88 -14.46 -11.53
C ALA A 198 12.96 -13.37 -11.61
N ILE A 199 14.23 -13.71 -11.34
CA ILE A 199 15.36 -12.78 -11.47
C ILE A 199 15.56 -12.36 -12.92
N ARG A 200 15.48 -13.29 -13.87
CA ARG A 200 15.57 -12.96 -15.31
C ARG A 200 14.45 -12.01 -15.74
N CYS A 201 13.23 -12.24 -15.28
CA CYS A 201 12.09 -11.36 -15.54
C CYS A 201 12.34 -9.98 -14.94
N SER A 202 12.82 -9.93 -13.67
CA SER A 202 13.14 -8.67 -12.99
C SER A 202 14.22 -7.86 -13.72
N LEU A 203 15.25 -8.52 -14.24
CA LEU A 203 16.27 -7.86 -15.04
C LEU A 203 15.74 -7.33 -16.39
N ALA A 204 14.69 -7.94 -16.94
CA ALA A 204 14.10 -7.52 -18.20
C ALA A 204 13.11 -6.35 -18.04
N CYS A 205 12.33 -6.31 -16.96
CA CYS A 205 11.24 -5.34 -16.81
C CYS A 205 11.10 -4.74 -15.41
N SER A 206 12.12 -4.88 -14.54
CA SER A 206 12.09 -4.40 -13.13
C SER A 206 10.97 -5.03 -12.27
N ASN A 207 10.47 -6.19 -12.67
CA ASN A 207 9.33 -6.89 -12.06
C ASN A 207 9.51 -8.42 -12.22
N PRO A 208 9.37 -9.27 -11.20
CA PRO A 208 8.97 -8.99 -9.83
C PRO A 208 10.11 -8.49 -8.93
N ALA A 209 9.75 -7.84 -7.80
CA ALA A 209 10.63 -7.71 -6.66
C ALA A 209 10.70 -9.04 -5.88
N LEU A 210 11.67 -9.19 -4.96
CA LEU A 210 11.79 -10.35 -4.09
C LEU A 210 11.68 -9.94 -2.62
N CYS A 211 10.98 -10.74 -1.81
CA CYS A 211 10.99 -10.61 -0.36
C CYS A 211 11.29 -11.96 0.31
N SER A 212 11.87 -11.92 1.50
CA SER A 212 12.11 -13.13 2.29
C SER A 212 10.81 -13.65 2.89
N HIS A 213 10.32 -14.80 2.42
CA HIS A 213 9.13 -15.42 2.98
C HIS A 213 9.31 -15.86 4.43
N PRO A 214 10.42 -16.54 4.83
CA PRO A 214 10.62 -16.95 6.22
C PRO A 214 10.58 -15.78 7.21
N ALA A 215 11.22 -14.65 6.88
CA ALA A 215 11.25 -13.49 7.77
C ALA A 215 9.85 -12.85 7.96
N ASN A 216 8.99 -12.93 6.95
CA ASN A 216 7.67 -12.29 6.98
C ASN A 216 6.58 -13.18 7.56
N ARG A 217 6.61 -14.50 7.31
CA ARG A 217 5.65 -15.45 7.90
C ARG A 217 5.73 -15.53 9.43
N ASP A 218 6.92 -15.26 9.99
CA ASP A 218 7.10 -15.23 11.44
C ASP A 218 6.40 -14.02 12.09
N THR A 219 6.10 -12.98 11.31
CA THR A 219 5.37 -11.78 11.77
C THR A 219 3.87 -11.92 11.58
N PHE A 220 3.45 -12.53 10.47
CA PHE A 220 2.03 -12.70 10.11
C PHE A 220 1.79 -14.10 9.58
N ASP A 221 0.74 -14.77 10.07
CA ASP A 221 0.34 -16.10 9.59
C ASP A 221 0.03 -16.10 8.08
N ASP A 222 -0.66 -15.07 7.62
CA ASP A 222 -0.98 -14.82 6.21
C ASP A 222 -0.82 -13.35 5.88
N TYR A 223 0.01 -13.05 4.89
CA TYR A 223 0.35 -11.68 4.53
C TYR A 223 0.38 -11.45 3.02
N GLY A 224 0.15 -10.19 2.66
CA GLY A 224 0.39 -9.66 1.32
C GLY A 224 1.50 -8.62 1.33
N VAL A 225 2.29 -8.59 0.27
CA VAL A 225 3.18 -7.48 -0.04
C VAL A 225 2.42 -6.53 -0.94
N SER A 226 2.21 -5.30 -0.48
CA SER A 226 1.40 -4.31 -1.19
C SER A 226 2.02 -2.93 -1.09
N SER A 227 1.63 -2.05 -1.96
CA SER A 227 2.00 -0.63 -1.96
C SER A 227 3.40 -0.36 -1.37
N CYS A 228 4.33 0.18 -2.08
CA CYS A 228 5.72 0.43 -1.60
C CYS A 228 6.36 -0.76 -0.85
N TYR A 229 5.95 -2.00 -1.15
CA TYR A 229 6.45 -3.26 -0.53
C TYR A 229 6.17 -3.39 0.98
N ASN A 230 5.07 -2.81 1.46
CA ASN A 230 4.62 -3.02 2.84
C ASN A 230 4.09 -4.45 3.03
N ILE A 231 4.46 -5.05 4.15
CA ILE A 231 3.98 -6.37 4.57
C ILE A 231 2.77 -6.16 5.47
N LEU A 232 1.60 -6.64 5.03
CA LEU A 232 0.33 -6.43 5.72
C LEU A 232 -0.48 -7.73 5.80
N PRO A 233 -1.27 -7.92 6.87
CA PRO A 233 -2.07 -9.12 7.01
C PRO A 233 -3.20 -9.18 5.97
N ILE A 234 -3.39 -10.35 5.37
CA ILE A 234 -4.57 -10.64 4.52
C ILE A 234 -5.83 -10.66 5.38
N ARG A 235 -6.98 -10.35 4.81
CA ARG A 235 -8.25 -10.01 5.47
C ARG A 235 -8.18 -8.73 6.30
N GLY A 236 -7.18 -7.88 6.07
CA GLY A 236 -6.93 -6.65 6.80
C GLY A 236 -6.33 -5.58 5.91
N GLY A 237 -5.25 -4.99 6.38
CA GLY A 237 -4.55 -3.92 5.67
C GLY A 237 -3.96 -2.88 6.61
N ALA A 238 -4.01 -1.62 6.19
CA ALA A 238 -3.55 -0.50 7.00
C ALA A 238 -4.67 0.52 7.20
N TYR A 239 -4.86 0.93 8.46
CA TYR A 239 -5.77 2.02 8.78
C TYR A 239 -5.28 3.35 8.24
N THR A 240 -4.00 3.64 8.46
CA THR A 240 -3.36 4.92 8.15
C THR A 240 -1.90 4.70 7.76
N LEU A 241 -1.27 5.73 7.17
CA LEU A 241 0.18 5.85 7.06
C LEU A 241 0.56 7.30 7.32
N THR A 242 0.86 7.61 8.57
CA THR A 242 1.35 8.92 8.98
C THR A 242 2.88 8.90 8.95
N ARG A 243 3.48 9.99 8.50
CA ARG A 243 4.94 10.11 8.37
C ARG A 243 5.46 11.29 9.18
N VAL A 244 6.56 11.08 9.90
CA VAL A 244 7.37 12.15 10.48
C VAL A 244 8.52 12.46 9.54
N THR A 245 8.64 13.74 9.17
CA THR A 245 9.68 14.27 8.30
C THR A 245 10.73 14.97 9.17
N LEU A 246 11.80 14.24 9.49
CA LEU A 246 12.84 14.73 10.40
C LEU A 246 13.53 16.00 9.87
N THR A 247 13.67 16.14 8.55
CA THR A 247 14.23 17.35 7.93
C THR A 247 13.43 18.62 8.21
N ARG A 248 12.12 18.48 8.47
CA ARG A 248 11.26 19.61 8.85
C ARG A 248 11.20 19.79 10.35
N LEU A 249 11.18 18.66 11.08
CA LEU A 249 11.17 18.71 12.53
C LEU A 249 12.43 19.37 13.12
N VAL A 250 13.58 19.09 12.50
CA VAL A 250 14.87 19.63 12.98
C VAL A 250 14.99 21.15 12.84
N ASP A 251 14.18 21.79 12.00
CA ASP A 251 14.17 23.26 11.84
C ASP A 251 13.73 23.96 13.15
N ASP A 252 12.91 23.29 13.97
CA ASP A 252 12.49 23.78 15.30
C ASP A 252 13.49 23.44 16.42
N ALA A 253 14.60 22.73 16.11
CA ALA A 253 15.54 22.27 17.11
C ALA A 253 16.52 23.34 17.56
N ARG A 254 16.72 23.47 18.87
CA ARG A 254 17.73 24.35 19.50
C ARG A 254 19.09 23.67 19.68
N GLY A 255 19.25 22.46 19.18
CA GLY A 255 20.43 21.63 19.26
C GLY A 255 20.08 20.15 19.44
N VAL A 256 21.10 19.29 19.48
CA VAL A 256 20.95 17.82 19.54
C VAL A 256 20.13 17.38 20.76
N GLU A 257 20.49 17.90 21.94
CA GLU A 257 19.81 17.54 23.19
C GLU A 257 18.31 17.88 23.16
N HIS A 258 17.97 19.12 22.81
CA HIS A 258 16.58 19.55 22.67
C HIS A 258 15.81 18.69 21.63
N PHE A 259 16.45 18.38 20.49
CA PHE A 259 15.83 17.52 19.49
C PHE A 259 15.52 16.12 20.03
N MET A 260 16.50 15.49 20.70
CA MET A 260 16.41 14.10 21.13
C MET A 260 15.55 13.91 22.38
N GLU A 261 15.59 14.85 23.32
CA GLU A 261 14.96 14.67 24.63
C GLU A 261 13.55 15.33 24.70
N GLU A 262 13.27 16.32 23.86
CA GLU A 262 12.02 17.08 23.92
C GLU A 262 11.25 17.02 22.60
N LEU A 263 11.81 17.52 21.52
CA LEU A 263 11.07 17.79 20.29
C LEU A 263 10.66 16.52 19.54
N LEU A 264 11.56 15.55 19.35
CA LEU A 264 11.26 14.31 18.68
C LEU A 264 10.28 13.44 19.48
N PRO A 265 10.44 13.24 20.82
CA PRO A 265 9.44 12.53 21.63
C PRO A 265 8.06 13.21 21.61
N GLU A 266 8.00 14.55 21.67
CA GLU A 266 6.73 15.28 21.54
C GLU A 266 6.06 15.01 20.19
N CYS A 267 6.80 15.14 19.09
CA CYS A 267 6.29 14.92 17.74
C CYS A 267 5.77 13.49 17.57
N LEU A 268 6.51 12.47 18.05
CA LEU A 268 6.11 11.07 17.97
C LEU A 268 4.83 10.80 18.76
N ARG A 269 4.72 11.33 19.99
CA ARG A 269 3.51 11.20 20.80
C ARG A 269 2.31 11.85 20.12
N LEU A 270 2.44 13.08 19.64
CA LEU A 270 1.36 13.79 18.94
C LEU A 270 0.98 13.10 17.61
N THR A 271 1.94 12.48 16.95
CA THR A 271 1.67 11.66 15.76
C THR A 271 0.83 10.43 16.13
N ALA A 272 1.17 9.73 17.21
CA ALA A 272 0.41 8.59 17.71
C ALA A 272 -1.02 8.99 18.14
N ASP A 273 -1.16 10.10 18.86
CA ASP A 273 -2.46 10.64 19.28
C ASP A 273 -3.34 10.96 18.06
N TYR A 274 -2.76 11.60 17.02
CA TYR A 274 -3.45 11.89 15.76
C TYR A 274 -3.89 10.60 15.03
N MET A 275 -2.99 9.60 14.94
CA MET A 275 -3.32 8.32 14.32
C MET A 275 -4.46 7.60 15.06
N ASN A 276 -4.42 7.60 16.38
CA ASN A 276 -5.48 7.01 17.21
C ASN A 276 -6.83 7.70 16.99
N GLU A 277 -6.83 9.04 16.89
CA GLU A 277 -8.05 9.81 16.62
C GLU A 277 -8.65 9.46 15.24
N ARG A 278 -7.81 9.37 14.21
CA ARG A 278 -8.24 8.92 12.88
C ARG A 278 -8.82 7.52 12.89
N ILE A 279 -8.13 6.58 13.52
CA ILE A 279 -8.57 5.18 13.59
C ILE A 279 -9.90 5.11 14.37
N ARG A 280 -10.03 5.82 15.48
CA ARG A 280 -11.28 5.88 16.23
C ARG A 280 -12.42 6.40 15.38
N PHE A 281 -12.24 7.52 14.67
CA PHE A 281 -13.24 8.04 13.76
C PHE A 281 -13.61 7.01 12.68
N LEU A 282 -12.63 6.40 12.04
CA LEU A 282 -12.85 5.41 10.99
C LEU A 282 -13.65 4.20 11.50
N VAL A 283 -13.31 3.68 12.67
CA VAL A 283 -13.91 2.44 13.21
C VAL A 283 -15.29 2.71 13.81
N GLU A 284 -15.45 3.82 14.54
CA GLU A 284 -16.64 4.07 15.36
C GLU A 284 -17.66 4.99 14.69
N GLN A 285 -17.24 5.90 13.81
CA GLN A 285 -18.10 6.96 13.31
C GLN A 285 -18.30 6.96 11.78
N SER A 286 -17.29 6.57 11.01
CA SER A 286 -17.35 6.65 9.54
C SER A 286 -18.38 5.73 8.89
N GLY A 287 -18.79 4.68 9.59
CA GLY A 287 -19.68 3.64 9.04
C GLY A 287 -19.02 2.73 8.01
N PHE A 288 -17.71 2.85 7.75
CA PHE A 288 -17.02 2.06 6.74
C PHE A 288 -17.18 0.55 6.95
N PHE A 289 -16.81 0.05 8.14
CA PHE A 289 -16.85 -1.39 8.41
C PHE A 289 -18.28 -1.95 8.42
N PRO A 290 -19.28 -1.34 9.06
CA PRO A 290 -20.66 -1.84 9.00
C PRO A 290 -21.27 -1.83 7.60
N SER A 291 -20.90 -0.88 6.74
CA SER A 291 -21.48 -0.73 5.40
C SER A 291 -20.73 -1.51 4.31
N SER A 292 -19.51 -2.00 4.60
CA SER A 292 -18.68 -2.67 3.61
C SER A 292 -19.15 -4.10 3.35
N PHE A 293 -19.48 -4.42 2.09
CA PHE A 293 -19.78 -5.80 1.71
C PHE A 293 -18.58 -6.75 1.91
N LEU A 294 -17.35 -6.23 1.83
CA LEU A 294 -16.14 -7.01 2.11
C LEU A 294 -16.12 -7.54 3.55
N VAL A 295 -16.63 -6.75 4.51
CA VAL A 295 -16.82 -7.19 5.91
C VAL A 295 -17.95 -8.18 6.03
N GLN A 296 -19.11 -7.87 5.42
CA GLN A 296 -20.30 -8.70 5.49
C GLN A 296 -20.07 -10.10 4.89
N GLU A 297 -19.23 -10.20 3.88
CA GLU A 297 -18.83 -11.46 3.23
C GLU A 297 -17.56 -12.09 3.84
N GLY A 298 -17.01 -11.51 4.93
CA GLY A 298 -15.86 -12.07 5.64
C GLY A 298 -14.52 -11.96 4.88
N LEU A 299 -14.48 -11.13 3.84
CA LEU A 299 -13.27 -10.91 3.03
C LEU A 299 -12.26 -9.98 3.72
N ILE A 300 -12.72 -9.14 4.65
CA ILE A 300 -11.89 -8.32 5.54
C ILE A 300 -12.48 -8.31 6.96
N SER A 301 -11.63 -7.99 7.96
CA SER A 301 -12.03 -7.86 9.37
C SER A 301 -11.28 -6.70 10.00
N ALA A 302 -11.98 -5.85 10.77
CA ALA A 302 -11.41 -4.64 11.36
C ALA A 302 -10.21 -4.92 12.27
N ASP A 303 -10.22 -6.03 13.01
CA ASP A 303 -9.15 -6.44 13.93
C ASP A 303 -7.84 -6.84 13.23
N ARG A 304 -7.84 -6.97 11.91
CA ARG A 304 -6.66 -7.30 11.11
C ARG A 304 -6.02 -6.09 10.41
N PHE A 305 -6.47 -4.89 10.69
CA PHE A 305 -5.84 -3.67 10.18
C PHE A 305 -4.78 -3.15 11.15
N LEU A 306 -3.70 -2.62 10.61
CA LEU A 306 -2.58 -2.08 11.37
C LEU A 306 -2.48 -0.56 11.19
N PRO A 307 -2.13 0.19 12.24
CA PRO A 307 -1.66 1.55 12.07
C PRO A 307 -0.26 1.52 11.44
N MET A 308 -0.04 2.31 10.40
CA MET A 308 1.28 2.43 9.79
C MET A 308 1.90 3.78 10.11
N PHE A 309 3.18 3.75 10.40
CA PHE A 309 4.00 4.92 10.72
C PHE A 309 5.29 4.89 9.91
N GLY A 310 5.69 6.05 9.39
CA GLY A 310 6.92 6.21 8.63
C GLY A 310 7.79 7.35 9.13
N VAL A 311 9.11 7.24 8.91
CA VAL A 311 10.09 8.29 9.20
C VAL A 311 10.91 8.55 7.94
N THR A 312 11.11 9.83 7.62
CA THR A 312 11.93 10.24 6.46
C THR A 312 12.90 11.36 6.85
N GLY A 313 13.95 11.54 6.03
CA GLY A 313 14.88 12.64 6.21
C GLY A 313 15.89 12.44 7.34
N LEU A 314 16.23 11.19 7.67
CA LEU A 314 17.17 10.90 8.76
C LEU A 314 18.56 11.45 8.47
N ALA A 315 19.06 11.24 7.25
CA ALA A 315 20.40 11.69 6.85
C ALA A 315 20.54 13.20 6.94
N GLU A 316 19.57 13.91 6.42
CA GLU A 316 19.55 15.38 6.40
C GLU A 316 19.41 15.95 7.81
N ALA A 317 18.55 15.35 8.65
CA ALA A 317 18.39 15.78 10.04
C ALA A 317 19.66 15.59 10.85
N VAL A 318 20.38 14.47 10.69
CA VAL A 318 21.67 14.23 11.34
C VAL A 318 22.70 15.26 10.90
N ASN A 319 22.79 15.56 9.59
CA ASN A 319 23.70 16.57 9.07
C ASN A 319 23.38 17.97 9.65
N HIS A 320 22.10 18.32 9.73
CA HIS A 320 21.67 19.60 10.33
C HIS A 320 22.07 19.70 11.81
N LEU A 321 21.81 18.64 12.59
CA LEU A 321 22.08 18.62 14.04
C LEU A 321 23.57 18.63 14.37
N LEU A 322 24.39 17.94 13.58
CA LEU A 322 25.81 17.80 13.84
C LEU A 322 26.64 18.96 13.27
N ARG A 323 26.02 19.85 12.50
CA ARG A 323 26.66 21.00 11.84
C ARG A 323 28.07 20.63 11.34
N ASP A 324 28.59 21.03 10.31
CA ASP A 324 29.97 20.90 9.79
C ASP A 324 30.73 19.55 9.94
N ARG A 325 30.18 18.52 10.63
CA ARG A 325 30.80 17.20 10.61
C ARG A 325 30.60 16.47 9.28
N GLY A 326 29.66 16.93 8.46
CA GLY A 326 29.54 16.70 7.01
C GLY A 326 29.41 15.25 6.52
N LEU A 327 29.14 14.25 7.37
CA LEU A 327 29.32 12.85 7.00
C LEU A 327 28.21 11.95 7.55
N VAL A 328 27.08 11.96 6.87
CA VAL A 328 26.08 10.89 7.10
C VAL A 328 26.55 9.53 6.56
N TYR A 329 27.48 9.52 5.64
CA TYR A 329 28.00 8.29 5.00
C TYR A 329 29.44 7.92 5.42
N GLY A 330 29.98 8.56 6.47
CA GLY A 330 31.23 8.16 7.09
C GLY A 330 31.00 7.36 8.39
N ARG A 331 32.03 6.69 8.91
CA ARG A 331 31.90 5.88 10.14
C ARG A 331 31.30 6.65 11.32
N ASP A 332 31.68 7.91 11.50
CA ASP A 332 31.19 8.73 12.60
C ASP A 332 29.74 9.17 12.37
N GLY A 333 29.38 9.59 11.16
CA GLY A 333 28.00 9.96 10.80
C GLY A 333 27.03 8.77 10.85
N GLU A 334 27.50 7.56 10.53
CA GLU A 334 26.69 6.36 10.62
C GLU A 334 26.34 6.00 12.08
N ALA A 335 27.28 6.14 13.00
CA ALA A 335 27.05 5.91 14.43
C ALA A 335 26.01 6.89 15.01
N ASP A 336 26.11 8.17 14.64
CA ASP A 336 25.17 9.20 15.07
C ASP A 336 23.79 9.00 14.46
N ALA A 337 23.68 8.62 13.18
CA ALA A 337 22.44 8.28 12.53
C ALA A 337 21.75 7.07 13.17
N LEU A 338 22.49 6.04 13.56
CA LEU A 338 21.98 4.89 14.30
C LEU A 338 21.47 5.29 15.70
N GLY A 339 22.13 6.23 16.36
CA GLY A 339 21.69 6.78 17.65
C GLY A 339 20.33 7.46 17.56
N VAL A 340 20.13 8.31 16.54
CA VAL A 340 18.84 8.96 16.24
C VAL A 340 17.77 7.90 15.91
N ARG A 341 18.09 6.93 15.06
CA ARG A 341 17.16 5.87 14.68
C ARG A 341 16.71 5.03 15.88
N ARG A 342 17.63 4.67 16.78
CA ARG A 342 17.28 3.86 17.98
C ARG A 342 16.32 4.59 18.91
N ARG A 343 16.41 5.92 19.02
CA ARG A 343 15.50 6.72 19.85
C ARG A 343 14.17 7.02 19.17
N SER A 344 14.14 7.08 17.83
CA SER A 344 12.92 7.29 17.06
C SER A 344 12.06 6.03 16.85
N THR A 345 12.62 4.83 17.14
CA THR A 345 11.90 3.54 17.11
C THR A 345 11.93 2.91 18.50
N PRO A 346 11.06 3.33 19.42
CA PRO A 346 11.03 2.79 20.78
C PRO A 346 10.42 1.39 20.92
N TRP A 347 10.21 0.65 19.82
CA TRP A 347 9.60 -0.70 19.80
C TRP A 347 10.38 -1.67 18.94
#